data_29ba96d97f64c139ae40df0ec0de4160
#
_entry.id   29ba96d97f64c139ae40df0ec0de4160
#
_cell.length_a   1.000
_cell.length_b   1.000
_cell.length_c   1.000
_cell.angle_alpha   90.00
_cell.angle_beta   90.00
_cell.angle_gamma   90.00
#
_symmetry.space_group_name_H-M   'P 1'
#
loop_
_entity.id
_entity.type
_entity.pdbx_description
1 polymer ?
#
loop_
_entity_poly.entity_id
_entity_poly.type
_entity_poly.pdbx_seq_one_letter_code
_entity_poly.pdbx_strand_id
1 'polypeptide(L)'
;MLTDKENIFVVVTADKLQQDIKQKRGTEKLVFACNGVDYEHYQNIDKDFKFDEKFKKILDQKKPIIGYYGAFASWFDYDMVKYLAKTKQEYNIVLIGTKYDNSLEKSRIEDLENIYFLGTREYKILKNYAAKFDVCTVPFVINDITKATSPLKIFEYMALSKPIVTTAMDECKKYKSIFIANNNQEFVELVEKALKLNRAENLEYFETLRQEALENTWENKARKI
;
A
#
# COMPACT_ATOMS: atom_id res chain seq x y z
N MET A 1 22.69 -1.38 23.84
CA MET A 1 21.53 -0.97 23.04
C MET A 1 20.26 -1.12 23.86
N LEU A 2 19.14 -0.45 23.46
CA LEU A 2 17.90 -0.47 24.26
C LEU A 2 17.32 -1.88 24.48
N THR A 3 17.58 -2.81 23.56
CA THR A 3 17.08 -4.19 23.61
C THR A 3 17.67 -5.07 24.73
N ASP A 4 18.72 -4.61 25.40
CA ASP A 4 19.47 -5.41 26.41
C ASP A 4 19.02 -5.14 27.85
N LYS A 5 18.02 -4.27 28.06
CA LYS A 5 17.53 -3.89 29.38
C LYS A 5 16.35 -4.75 29.82
N GLU A 6 16.44 -5.41 30.98
CA GLU A 6 15.45 -6.33 31.53
C GLU A 6 14.03 -5.75 31.69
N ASN A 7 13.90 -4.43 31.81
CA ASN A 7 12.62 -3.76 32.04
C ASN A 7 12.03 -3.10 30.79
N ILE A 8 12.47 -3.49 29.59
CA ILE A 8 11.98 -2.91 28.34
C ILE A 8 11.06 -3.90 27.62
N PHE A 9 9.84 -3.47 27.34
CA PHE A 9 8.97 -4.12 26.37
C PHE A 9 9.41 -3.72 24.96
N VAL A 10 9.49 -4.72 24.08
CA VAL A 10 9.80 -4.50 22.65
C VAL A 10 8.59 -4.86 21.83
N VAL A 11 8.08 -3.91 21.09
CA VAL A 11 7.00 -4.13 20.11
C VAL A 11 7.62 -4.16 18.72
N VAL A 12 7.31 -5.20 17.95
CA VAL A 12 7.79 -5.38 16.58
C VAL A 12 6.63 -5.48 15.61
N THR A 13 6.85 -4.96 14.41
CA THR A 13 5.79 -4.78 13.41
C THR A 13 5.87 -5.77 12.25
N ALA A 14 6.94 -6.56 12.15
CA ALA A 14 7.16 -7.53 11.08
C ALA A 14 7.79 -8.82 11.64
N ASP A 15 7.51 -9.95 11.00
CA ASP A 15 8.02 -11.26 11.41
C ASP A 15 9.55 -11.29 11.40
N LYS A 16 10.18 -10.70 10.41
CA LYS A 16 11.65 -10.60 10.34
C LYS A 16 12.22 -9.91 11.58
N LEU A 17 11.63 -8.78 11.99
CA LEU A 17 12.03 -8.08 13.21
C LEU A 17 11.81 -8.93 14.46
N GLN A 18 10.69 -9.66 14.51
CA GLN A 18 10.42 -10.56 15.64
C GLN A 18 11.47 -11.66 15.75
N GLN A 19 11.85 -12.29 14.64
CA GLN A 19 12.89 -13.32 14.61
C GLN A 19 14.24 -12.76 15.05
N ASP A 20 14.64 -11.59 14.52
CA ASP A 20 15.91 -10.95 14.86
C ASP A 20 16.00 -10.59 16.35
N ILE A 21 14.90 -10.11 16.95
CA ILE A 21 14.85 -9.80 18.38
C ILE A 21 14.85 -11.09 19.23
N LYS A 22 14.08 -12.11 18.83
CA LYS A 22 14.09 -13.43 19.53
C LYS A 22 15.48 -14.03 19.60
N GLN A 23 16.25 -13.95 18.53
CA GLN A 23 17.62 -14.45 18.50
C GLN A 23 18.56 -13.67 19.44
N LYS A 24 18.36 -12.35 19.59
CA LYS A 24 19.23 -11.47 20.39
C LYS A 24 18.92 -11.48 21.87
N ARG A 25 17.66 -11.62 22.28
CA ARG A 25 17.25 -11.47 23.69
C ARG A 25 16.18 -12.46 24.17
N GLY A 26 15.76 -13.41 23.35
CA GLY A 26 14.65 -14.31 23.66
C GLY A 26 13.27 -13.69 23.43
N THR A 27 12.23 -14.29 24.00
CA THR A 27 10.82 -13.93 23.76
C THR A 27 10.19 -13.12 24.88
N GLU A 28 10.88 -12.97 26.02
CA GLU A 28 10.35 -12.25 27.18
C GLU A 28 10.11 -10.78 26.84
N LYS A 29 8.93 -10.26 27.22
CA LYS A 29 8.51 -8.86 26.94
C LYS A 29 8.60 -8.46 25.45
N LEU A 30 8.43 -9.44 24.55
CA LEU A 30 8.39 -9.23 23.11
C LEU A 30 6.95 -9.37 22.62
N VAL A 31 6.38 -8.27 22.09
CA VAL A 31 5.03 -8.22 21.55
C VAL A 31 5.07 -8.04 20.05
N PHE A 32 4.31 -8.84 19.32
CA PHE A 32 4.10 -8.65 17.89
C PHE A 32 2.82 -7.85 17.65
N ALA A 33 2.95 -6.65 17.08
CA ALA A 33 1.82 -5.82 16.68
C ALA A 33 2.20 -5.11 15.37
N CYS A 34 1.76 -5.66 14.22
CA CYS A 34 1.96 -5.01 12.93
C CYS A 34 1.16 -3.70 12.85
N ASN A 35 1.39 -2.90 11.82
CA ASN A 35 0.63 -1.67 11.59
C ASN A 35 -0.88 -1.94 11.53
N GLY A 36 -1.66 -0.92 11.79
CA GLY A 36 -3.12 -0.94 11.76
C GLY A 36 -3.69 0.23 10.95
N VAL A 37 -5.01 0.30 10.86
CA VAL A 37 -5.74 1.36 10.16
C VAL A 37 -6.77 2.02 11.07
N ASP A 38 -6.98 3.30 10.88
CA ASP A 38 -8.19 4.00 11.34
C ASP A 38 -9.32 3.69 10.35
N TYR A 39 -10.06 2.60 10.63
CA TYR A 39 -11.09 2.10 9.72
C TYR A 39 -12.20 3.14 9.49
N GLU A 40 -12.65 3.81 10.53
CA GLU A 40 -13.71 4.82 10.45
C GLU A 40 -13.28 6.01 9.59
N HIS A 41 -12.04 6.46 9.74
CA HIS A 41 -11.49 7.51 8.88
C HIS A 41 -11.64 7.16 7.40
N TYR A 42 -11.30 5.93 6.99
CA TYR A 42 -11.36 5.49 5.59
C TYR A 42 -12.79 5.17 5.10
N GLN A 43 -13.76 4.95 6.02
CA GLN A 43 -15.17 4.84 5.63
C GLN A 43 -15.83 6.20 5.37
N ASN A 44 -15.35 7.25 6.00
CA ASN A 44 -15.90 8.60 5.88
C ASN A 44 -15.33 9.34 4.66
N ILE A 45 -15.70 8.89 3.45
CA ILE A 45 -15.34 9.55 2.20
C ILE A 45 -16.27 10.75 1.97
N ASP A 46 -15.66 11.93 1.76
CA ASP A 46 -16.40 13.14 1.42
C ASP A 46 -16.89 13.06 -0.04
N LYS A 47 -18.20 12.93 -0.22
CA LYS A 47 -18.83 12.81 -1.54
C LYS A 47 -18.77 14.11 -2.34
N ASP A 48 -18.70 15.25 -1.66
CA ASP A 48 -18.66 16.59 -2.24
C ASP A 48 -17.23 17.16 -2.32
N PHE A 49 -16.23 16.31 -2.07
CA PHE A 49 -14.82 16.70 -2.07
C PHE A 49 -14.40 17.29 -3.41
N LYS A 50 -13.84 18.50 -3.35
CA LYS A 50 -13.35 19.21 -4.53
C LYS A 50 -11.88 18.87 -4.78
N PHE A 51 -11.65 18.03 -5.78
CA PHE A 51 -10.30 17.70 -6.23
C PHE A 51 -9.62 18.91 -6.89
N ASP A 52 -8.29 18.93 -6.86
CA ASP A 52 -7.52 19.89 -7.64
C ASP A 52 -7.66 19.65 -9.14
N GLU A 53 -7.35 20.68 -9.94
CA GLU A 53 -7.55 20.67 -11.40
C GLU A 53 -6.72 19.57 -12.11
N LYS A 54 -5.54 19.23 -11.57
CA LYS A 54 -4.71 18.17 -12.15
C LYS A 54 -5.40 16.80 -12.02
N PHE A 55 -5.95 16.51 -10.84
CA PHE A 55 -6.64 15.25 -10.63
C PHE A 55 -8.00 15.19 -11.34
N LYS A 56 -8.74 16.30 -11.42
CA LYS A 56 -9.97 16.38 -12.22
C LYS A 56 -9.71 15.98 -13.68
N LYS A 57 -8.67 16.55 -14.31
CA LYS A 57 -8.28 16.20 -15.68
C LYS A 57 -7.97 14.71 -15.87
N ILE A 58 -7.45 14.04 -14.83
CA ILE A 58 -7.22 12.60 -14.87
C ILE A 58 -8.56 11.85 -14.81
N LEU A 59 -9.46 12.24 -13.93
CA LEU A 59 -10.80 11.65 -13.81
C LEU A 59 -11.62 11.81 -15.11
N ASP A 60 -11.52 12.96 -15.78
CA ASP A 60 -12.24 13.26 -17.02
C ASP A 60 -11.82 12.35 -18.20
N GLN A 61 -10.64 11.74 -18.14
CA GLN A 61 -10.18 10.78 -19.15
C GLN A 61 -10.96 9.47 -19.11
N LYS A 62 -11.65 9.15 -18.01
CA LYS A 62 -12.43 7.90 -17.83
C LYS A 62 -11.61 6.63 -18.07
N LYS A 63 -10.31 6.69 -17.86
CA LYS A 63 -9.38 5.55 -17.91
C LYS A 63 -9.27 4.91 -16.52
N PRO A 64 -8.98 3.61 -16.43
CA PRO A 64 -8.67 2.97 -15.15
C PRO A 64 -7.52 3.66 -14.43
N ILE A 65 -7.67 3.85 -13.12
CA ILE A 65 -6.68 4.52 -12.28
C ILE A 65 -5.98 3.49 -11.40
N ILE A 66 -4.69 3.30 -11.64
CA ILE A 66 -3.82 2.47 -10.80
C ILE A 66 -3.07 3.40 -9.85
N GLY A 67 -3.37 3.30 -8.55
CA GLY A 67 -2.91 4.27 -7.58
C GLY A 67 -1.89 3.76 -6.59
N TYR A 68 -0.97 4.65 -6.20
CA TYR A 68 -0.10 4.51 -5.04
C TYR A 68 -0.03 5.84 -4.30
N TYR A 69 -0.05 5.79 -2.97
CA TYR A 69 0.36 6.93 -2.17
C TYR A 69 1.36 6.54 -1.08
N GLY A 70 2.30 7.44 -0.82
CA GLY A 70 3.35 7.28 0.16
C GLY A 70 4.65 7.96 -0.23
N ALA A 71 5.70 7.75 0.57
CA ALA A 71 7.02 8.28 0.24
C ALA A 71 7.62 7.53 -0.96
N PHE A 72 8.31 8.30 -1.81
CA PHE A 72 9.07 7.81 -2.96
C PHE A 72 10.55 7.84 -2.60
N ALA A 73 11.16 6.67 -2.57
CA ALA A 73 12.57 6.47 -2.26
C ALA A 73 13.10 5.21 -2.94
N SER A 74 14.33 4.87 -2.66
CA SER A 74 15.02 3.71 -3.26
C SER A 74 14.35 2.34 -3.02
N TRP A 75 13.40 2.25 -2.11
CA TRP A 75 12.58 1.04 -1.92
C TRP A 75 11.38 0.93 -2.86
N PHE A 76 10.99 2.00 -3.57
CA PHE A 76 9.91 1.96 -4.55
C PHE A 76 10.45 1.38 -5.86
N ASP A 77 9.76 0.39 -6.41
CA ASP A 77 10.16 -0.28 -7.65
C ASP A 77 9.69 0.52 -8.87
N TYR A 78 10.50 1.51 -9.22
CA TYR A 78 10.25 2.36 -10.39
C TYR A 78 10.23 1.60 -11.70
N ASP A 79 11.03 0.54 -11.83
CA ASP A 79 11.12 -0.23 -13.06
C ASP A 79 9.87 -1.07 -13.29
N MET A 80 9.30 -1.64 -12.22
CA MET A 80 8.02 -2.34 -12.27
C MET A 80 6.89 -1.39 -12.69
N VAL A 81 6.82 -0.19 -12.11
CA VAL A 81 5.79 0.79 -12.45
C VAL A 81 5.98 1.35 -13.86
N LYS A 82 7.23 1.57 -14.31
CA LYS A 82 7.52 1.92 -15.72
C LYS A 82 7.10 0.81 -16.68
N TYR A 83 7.33 -0.44 -16.31
CA TYR A 83 6.91 -1.58 -17.11
C TYR A 83 5.39 -1.63 -17.26
N LEU A 84 4.65 -1.46 -16.17
CA LEU A 84 3.18 -1.34 -16.21
C LEU A 84 2.74 -0.19 -17.12
N ALA A 85 3.32 1.01 -16.95
CA ALA A 85 2.96 2.19 -17.72
C ALA A 85 3.17 2.01 -19.23
N LYS A 86 4.29 1.41 -19.62
CA LYS A 86 4.61 1.15 -21.04
C LYS A 86 3.73 0.06 -21.65
N THR A 87 3.39 -0.97 -20.87
CA THR A 87 2.56 -2.10 -21.31
C THR A 87 1.08 -1.73 -21.40
N LYS A 88 0.62 -0.82 -20.54
CA LYS A 88 -0.79 -0.42 -20.37
C LYS A 88 -0.96 1.10 -20.49
N GLN A 89 -0.80 1.62 -21.71
CA GLN A 89 -0.92 3.05 -21.97
C GLN A 89 -2.36 3.57 -21.82
N GLU A 90 -3.32 2.68 -21.83
CA GLU A 90 -4.73 2.97 -21.55
C GLU A 90 -5.04 3.19 -20.07
N TYR A 91 -4.12 2.94 -19.14
CA TYR A 91 -4.30 3.19 -17.71
C TYR A 91 -3.69 4.52 -17.29
N ASN A 92 -4.29 5.17 -16.30
CA ASN A 92 -3.71 6.30 -15.60
C ASN A 92 -3.01 5.80 -14.32
N ILE A 93 -1.71 5.99 -14.21
CA ILE A 93 -0.95 5.65 -13.01
C ILE A 93 -0.80 6.90 -12.16
N VAL A 94 -1.45 6.90 -11.00
CA VAL A 94 -1.50 8.07 -10.10
C VAL A 94 -0.61 7.83 -8.88
N LEU A 95 0.37 8.69 -8.72
CA LEU A 95 1.37 8.64 -7.67
C LEU A 95 1.22 9.86 -6.75
N ILE A 96 0.95 9.63 -5.45
CA ILE A 96 0.74 10.70 -4.47
C ILE A 96 1.74 10.56 -3.32
N GLY A 97 2.50 11.60 -3.00
CA GLY A 97 3.36 11.56 -1.82
C GLY A 97 4.60 12.42 -1.89
N THR A 98 5.48 12.20 -0.93
CA THR A 98 6.70 12.98 -0.74
C THR A 98 7.89 12.31 -1.43
N LYS A 99 8.71 13.11 -2.08
CA LYS A 99 10.05 12.72 -2.55
C LYS A 99 10.97 12.63 -1.34
N TYR A 100 11.31 11.42 -0.92
CA TYR A 100 12.13 11.19 0.26
C TYR A 100 13.64 11.29 -0.04
N ASP A 101 14.02 10.83 -1.22
CA ASP A 101 15.36 10.93 -1.78
C ASP A 101 15.27 11.29 -3.28
N ASN A 102 16.38 11.27 -3.99
CA ASN A 102 16.45 11.62 -5.41
C ASN A 102 16.19 10.44 -6.37
N SER A 103 15.66 9.31 -5.87
CA SER A 103 15.39 8.12 -6.68
C SER A 103 14.26 8.33 -7.68
N LEU A 104 13.24 9.11 -7.32
CA LEU A 104 12.14 9.45 -8.22
C LEU A 104 12.65 10.21 -9.46
N GLU A 105 13.45 11.25 -9.26
CA GLU A 105 14.04 12.04 -10.35
C GLU A 105 14.98 11.19 -11.21
N LYS A 106 15.85 10.41 -10.59
CA LYS A 106 16.78 9.52 -11.28
C LYS A 106 16.05 8.46 -12.10
N SER A 107 14.88 8.02 -11.64
CA SER A 107 14.08 7.03 -12.35
C SER A 107 13.50 7.55 -13.65
N ARG A 108 13.31 8.86 -13.80
CA ARG A 108 12.65 9.50 -14.93
C ARG A 108 11.26 8.92 -15.22
N ILE A 109 10.58 8.43 -14.19
CA ILE A 109 9.24 7.84 -14.32
C ILE A 109 8.21 8.90 -14.72
N GLU A 110 8.45 10.15 -14.34
CA GLU A 110 7.60 11.30 -14.66
C GLU A 110 7.65 11.68 -16.15
N ASP A 111 8.56 11.12 -16.96
CA ASP A 111 8.63 11.33 -18.41
C ASP A 111 7.56 10.51 -19.17
N LEU A 112 6.87 9.59 -18.51
CA LEU A 112 5.83 8.77 -19.13
C LEU A 112 4.47 9.47 -19.07
N GLU A 113 3.80 9.57 -20.22
CA GLU A 113 2.58 10.39 -20.40
C GLU A 113 1.38 9.95 -19.56
N ASN A 114 1.32 8.66 -19.20
CA ASN A 114 0.24 8.09 -18.40
C ASN A 114 0.59 7.93 -16.92
N ILE A 115 1.71 8.54 -16.47
CA ILE A 115 2.08 8.62 -15.04
C ILE A 115 1.89 10.04 -14.52
N TYR A 116 1.12 10.16 -13.47
CA TYR A 116 0.74 11.43 -12.86
C TYR A 116 1.24 11.52 -11.43
N PHE A 117 2.31 12.27 -11.21
CA PHE A 117 2.77 12.60 -9.87
C PHE A 117 2.02 13.84 -9.35
N LEU A 118 1.23 13.66 -8.28
CA LEU A 118 0.40 14.73 -7.72
C LEU A 118 1.06 15.46 -6.53
N GLY A 119 2.24 15.02 -6.10
CA GLY A 119 2.88 15.55 -4.89
C GLY A 119 2.18 15.12 -3.60
N THR A 120 2.57 15.73 -2.49
CA THR A 120 2.05 15.38 -1.15
C THR A 120 0.62 15.86 -0.97
N ARG A 121 -0.18 15.07 -0.27
CA ARG A 121 -1.53 15.43 0.20
C ARG A 121 -1.61 15.21 1.72
N GLU A 122 -2.39 16.03 2.40
CA GLU A 122 -2.67 15.85 3.81
C GLU A 122 -3.39 14.53 4.07
N TYR A 123 -3.07 13.87 5.17
CA TYR A 123 -3.68 12.58 5.54
C TYR A 123 -5.20 12.62 5.53
N LYS A 124 -5.80 13.70 6.07
CA LYS A 124 -7.25 13.85 6.17
C LYS A 124 -8.00 13.78 4.84
N ILE A 125 -7.37 14.25 3.75
CA ILE A 125 -7.99 14.30 2.42
C ILE A 125 -7.52 13.18 1.50
N LEU A 126 -6.41 12.53 1.82
CA LEU A 126 -5.77 11.49 0.98
C LEU A 126 -6.73 10.35 0.64
N LYS A 127 -7.58 9.97 1.58
CA LYS A 127 -8.61 8.94 1.40
C LYS A 127 -9.56 9.24 0.23
N ASN A 128 -9.89 10.52 -0.02
CA ASN A 128 -10.80 10.90 -1.12
C ASN A 128 -10.15 10.64 -2.48
N TYR A 129 -8.84 10.92 -2.61
CA TYR A 129 -8.08 10.57 -3.81
C TYR A 129 -8.00 9.06 -4.01
N ALA A 130 -7.61 8.32 -2.97
CA ALA A 130 -7.46 6.87 -3.02
C ALA A 130 -8.80 6.16 -3.28
N ALA A 131 -9.93 6.71 -2.82
CA ALA A 131 -11.26 6.21 -3.14
C ALA A 131 -11.58 6.23 -4.65
N LYS A 132 -10.87 7.02 -5.45
CA LYS A 132 -11.00 7.08 -6.91
C LYS A 132 -10.07 6.11 -7.65
N PHE A 133 -9.16 5.44 -6.97
CA PHE A 133 -8.34 4.39 -7.59
C PHE A 133 -9.19 3.16 -7.88
N ASP A 134 -8.99 2.55 -9.03
CA ASP A 134 -9.63 1.27 -9.36
C ASP A 134 -8.83 0.10 -8.76
N VAL A 135 -7.50 0.20 -8.81
CA VAL A 135 -6.56 -0.75 -8.17
C VAL A 135 -5.52 0.05 -7.39
N CYS A 136 -5.26 -0.37 -6.15
CA CYS A 136 -4.19 0.18 -5.34
C CYS A 136 -2.95 -0.71 -5.39
N THR A 137 -1.76 -0.10 -5.36
CA THR A 137 -0.51 -0.85 -5.47
C THR A 137 0.49 -0.53 -4.37
N VAL A 138 1.34 -1.50 -4.04
CA VAL A 138 2.53 -1.31 -3.19
C VAL A 138 3.73 -1.95 -3.90
N PRO A 139 4.29 -1.30 -4.94
CA PRO A 139 5.37 -1.83 -5.73
C PRO A 139 6.71 -1.53 -5.05
N PHE A 140 7.10 -2.35 -4.10
CA PHE A 140 8.37 -2.18 -3.39
C PHE A 140 9.41 -3.19 -3.85
N VAL A 141 10.64 -2.74 -3.99
CA VAL A 141 11.80 -3.60 -4.23
C VAL A 141 11.95 -4.58 -3.07
N ILE A 142 12.14 -5.86 -3.33
CA ILE A 142 12.35 -6.86 -2.29
C ILE A 142 13.81 -6.84 -1.85
N ASN A 143 14.07 -6.29 -0.67
CA ASN A 143 15.38 -6.23 -0.02
C ASN A 143 15.23 -6.40 1.50
N ASP A 144 16.32 -6.32 2.25
CA ASP A 144 16.29 -6.56 3.70
C ASP A 144 15.43 -5.53 4.47
N ILE A 145 15.32 -4.31 3.96
CA ILE A 145 14.46 -3.27 4.56
C ILE A 145 12.99 -3.61 4.34
N THR A 146 12.61 -3.91 3.09
CA THR A 146 11.21 -4.18 2.75
C THR A 146 10.71 -5.52 3.28
N LYS A 147 11.60 -6.53 3.45
CA LYS A 147 11.28 -7.78 4.16
C LYS A 147 10.96 -7.55 5.65
N ALA A 148 11.53 -6.50 6.25
CA ALA A 148 11.28 -6.13 7.64
C ALA A 148 10.18 -5.06 7.79
N THR A 149 9.40 -4.80 6.74
CA THR A 149 8.40 -3.73 6.71
C THR A 149 6.98 -4.29 6.65
N SER A 150 6.13 -3.88 7.58
CA SER A 150 4.67 -4.04 7.49
C SER A 150 4.08 -2.80 6.81
N PRO A 151 3.65 -2.88 5.54
CA PRO A 151 3.19 -1.68 4.82
C PRO A 151 1.83 -1.23 5.33
N LEU A 152 1.77 -0.08 6.00
CA LEU A 152 0.53 0.53 6.51
C LEU A 152 -0.56 0.64 5.43
N LYS A 153 -0.16 0.97 4.21
CA LYS A 153 -1.05 1.25 3.08
C LYS A 153 -1.98 0.10 2.71
N ILE A 154 -1.55 -1.16 2.91
CA ILE A 154 -2.42 -2.29 2.58
C ILE A 154 -3.71 -2.27 3.41
N PHE A 155 -3.62 -1.91 4.70
CA PHE A 155 -4.78 -1.84 5.58
C PHE A 155 -5.69 -0.66 5.24
N GLU A 156 -5.11 0.46 4.83
CA GLU A 156 -5.83 1.64 4.36
C GLU A 156 -6.58 1.34 3.06
N TYR A 157 -5.96 0.63 2.12
CA TYR A 157 -6.60 0.19 0.88
C TYR A 157 -7.68 -0.87 1.11
N MET A 158 -7.46 -1.80 2.04
CA MET A 158 -8.48 -2.75 2.50
C MET A 158 -9.69 -2.03 3.07
N ALA A 159 -9.48 -1.03 3.93
CA ALA A 159 -10.55 -0.23 4.51
C ALA A 159 -11.34 0.53 3.44
N LEU A 160 -10.70 1.00 2.36
CA LEU A 160 -11.36 1.58 1.19
C LEU A 160 -12.03 0.54 0.29
N SER A 161 -11.92 -0.73 0.62
CA SER A 161 -12.38 -1.86 -0.22
C SER A 161 -11.84 -1.77 -1.66
N LYS A 162 -10.55 -1.45 -1.81
CA LYS A 162 -9.87 -1.39 -3.11
C LYS A 162 -9.08 -2.67 -3.36
N PRO A 163 -9.15 -3.26 -4.57
CA PRO A 163 -8.26 -4.34 -4.94
C PRO A 163 -6.79 -3.91 -4.82
N ILE A 164 -5.94 -4.81 -4.32
CA ILE A 164 -4.56 -4.48 -3.96
C ILE A 164 -3.61 -5.42 -4.70
N VAL A 165 -2.61 -4.84 -5.38
CA VAL A 165 -1.51 -5.60 -5.99
C VAL A 165 -0.19 -5.13 -5.39
N THR A 166 0.62 -6.08 -4.89
CA THR A 166 1.93 -5.78 -4.29
C THR A 166 3.01 -6.68 -4.87
N THR A 167 4.25 -6.31 -4.68
CA THR A 167 5.39 -7.21 -4.81
C THR A 167 5.39 -8.27 -3.68
N ALA A 168 6.22 -9.30 -3.80
CA ALA A 168 6.23 -10.47 -2.91
C ALA A 168 6.80 -10.19 -1.50
N MET A 169 6.32 -9.11 -0.87
CA MET A 169 6.66 -8.76 0.51
C MET A 169 6.09 -9.80 1.48
N ASP A 170 6.90 -10.28 2.44
CA ASP A 170 6.49 -11.34 3.36
C ASP A 170 5.30 -10.95 4.23
N GLU A 171 5.24 -9.69 4.67
CA GLU A 171 4.10 -9.17 5.44
C GLU A 171 2.81 -9.08 4.62
N CYS A 172 2.89 -8.89 3.29
CA CYS A 172 1.71 -8.86 2.42
C CYS A 172 1.15 -10.26 2.12
N LYS A 173 2.01 -11.28 2.06
CA LYS A 173 1.61 -12.69 1.80
C LYS A 173 0.67 -13.28 2.86
N LYS A 174 0.54 -12.62 4.01
CA LYS A 174 -0.33 -13.06 5.12
C LYS A 174 -1.82 -12.83 4.84
N TYR A 175 -2.14 -11.98 3.87
CA TYR A 175 -3.50 -11.53 3.59
C TYR A 175 -4.03 -12.16 2.29
N LYS A 176 -5.22 -12.74 2.37
CA LYS A 176 -5.87 -13.44 1.24
C LYS A 176 -6.39 -12.49 0.17
N SER A 177 -6.71 -11.25 0.57
CA SER A 177 -7.23 -10.23 -0.34
C SER A 177 -6.15 -9.51 -1.16
N ILE A 178 -4.87 -9.80 -0.95
CA ILE A 178 -3.77 -9.14 -1.67
C ILE A 178 -3.28 -10.03 -2.82
N PHE A 179 -3.20 -9.46 -4.00
CA PHE A 179 -2.53 -10.08 -5.14
C PHE A 179 -1.02 -9.85 -5.04
N ILE A 180 -0.24 -10.92 -5.09
CA ILE A 180 1.21 -10.89 -4.89
C ILE A 180 1.91 -11.18 -6.20
N ALA A 181 2.69 -10.22 -6.72
CA ALA A 181 3.47 -10.34 -7.94
C ALA A 181 4.95 -10.64 -7.62
N ASN A 182 5.53 -11.57 -8.36
CA ASN A 182 6.95 -11.95 -8.24
C ASN A 182 7.85 -11.29 -9.30
N ASN A 183 7.25 -10.73 -10.35
CA ASN A 183 7.96 -10.07 -11.45
C ASN A 183 7.05 -9.05 -12.15
N ASN A 184 7.62 -8.27 -13.07
CA ASN A 184 6.91 -7.19 -13.76
C ASN A 184 5.74 -7.70 -14.63
N GLN A 185 5.87 -8.84 -15.29
CA GLN A 185 4.80 -9.38 -16.11
C GLN A 185 3.62 -9.82 -15.24
N GLU A 186 3.88 -10.57 -14.17
CA GLU A 186 2.86 -11.01 -13.22
C GLU A 186 2.17 -9.81 -12.55
N PHE A 187 2.92 -8.73 -12.27
CA PHE A 187 2.34 -7.50 -11.71
C PHE A 187 1.29 -6.90 -12.66
N VAL A 188 1.58 -6.82 -13.96
CA VAL A 188 0.62 -6.35 -14.97
C VAL A 188 -0.61 -7.25 -15.04
N GLU A 189 -0.40 -8.57 -15.13
CA GLU A 189 -1.49 -9.56 -15.19
C GLU A 189 -2.41 -9.48 -13.96
N LEU A 190 -1.84 -9.30 -12.77
CA LEU A 190 -2.61 -9.15 -11.52
C LEU A 190 -3.34 -7.82 -11.43
N VAL A 191 -2.78 -6.72 -11.97
CA VAL A 191 -3.51 -5.45 -12.10
C VAL A 191 -4.70 -5.61 -13.05
N GLU A 192 -4.54 -6.28 -14.18
CA GLU A 192 -5.65 -6.58 -15.09
C GLU A 192 -6.73 -7.46 -14.44
N LYS A 193 -6.31 -8.46 -13.69
CA LYS A 193 -7.23 -9.31 -12.91
C LYS A 193 -7.98 -8.49 -11.86
N ALA A 194 -7.28 -7.62 -11.14
CA ALA A 194 -7.87 -6.77 -10.10
C ALA A 194 -8.88 -5.77 -10.69
N LEU A 195 -8.63 -5.21 -11.88
CA LEU A 195 -9.55 -4.31 -12.58
C LEU A 195 -10.86 -4.99 -13.01
N LYS A 196 -10.86 -6.31 -13.22
CA LYS A 196 -12.06 -7.08 -13.59
C LYS A 196 -12.97 -7.40 -12.42
N LEU A 197 -12.49 -7.17 -11.18
CA LEU A 197 -13.31 -7.42 -9.99
C LEU A 197 -14.43 -6.39 -9.87
N ASN A 198 -15.65 -6.86 -9.76
CA ASN A 198 -16.79 -6.03 -9.40
C ASN A 198 -17.51 -6.58 -8.17
N ARG A 199 -18.13 -5.71 -7.37
CA ARG A 199 -18.73 -6.11 -6.09
C ARG A 199 -19.89 -7.09 -6.23
N ALA A 200 -20.64 -7.03 -7.30
CA ALA A 200 -21.83 -7.87 -7.47
C ALA A 200 -21.45 -9.35 -7.69
N GLU A 201 -20.35 -9.58 -8.42
CA GLU A 201 -19.90 -10.93 -8.80
C GLU A 201 -18.84 -11.49 -7.85
N ASN A 202 -18.12 -10.62 -7.13
CA ASN A 202 -16.97 -11.01 -6.30
C ASN A 202 -17.16 -10.63 -4.82
N LEU A 203 -18.39 -10.83 -4.29
CA LEU A 203 -18.75 -10.46 -2.92
C LEU A 203 -17.78 -11.01 -1.86
N GLU A 204 -17.37 -12.26 -2.00
CA GLU A 204 -16.45 -12.93 -1.08
C GLU A 204 -15.11 -12.20 -1.00
N TYR A 205 -14.55 -11.76 -2.14
CA TYR A 205 -13.30 -11.01 -2.19
C TYR A 205 -13.40 -9.68 -1.42
N PHE A 206 -14.48 -8.92 -1.69
CA PHE A 206 -14.67 -7.62 -1.04
C PHE A 206 -15.01 -7.74 0.45
N GLU A 207 -15.69 -8.83 0.85
CA GLU A 207 -15.91 -9.11 2.27
C GLU A 207 -14.60 -9.52 2.97
N THR A 208 -13.73 -10.27 2.30
CA THR A 208 -12.39 -10.60 2.81
C THR A 208 -11.56 -9.33 3.04
N LEU A 209 -11.55 -8.39 2.07
CA LEU A 209 -10.90 -7.06 2.25
C LEU A 209 -11.42 -6.35 3.50
N ARG A 210 -12.75 -6.30 3.65
CA ARG A 210 -13.39 -5.64 4.79
C ARG A 210 -13.01 -6.30 6.11
N GLN A 211 -13.07 -7.62 6.16
CA GLN A 211 -12.77 -8.39 7.37
C GLN A 211 -11.29 -8.21 7.77
N GLU A 212 -10.36 -8.32 6.82
CA GLU A 212 -8.94 -8.12 7.06
C GLU A 212 -8.63 -6.69 7.53
N ALA A 213 -9.34 -5.66 7.01
CA ALA A 213 -9.23 -4.29 7.52
C ALA A 213 -9.70 -4.18 8.98
N LEU A 214 -10.86 -4.75 9.32
CA LEU A 214 -11.44 -4.72 10.67
C LEU A 214 -10.56 -5.45 11.70
N GLU A 215 -9.94 -6.56 11.32
CA GLU A 215 -9.01 -7.30 12.17
C GLU A 215 -7.71 -6.52 12.44
N ASN A 216 -7.37 -5.59 11.54
CA ASN A 216 -6.14 -4.82 11.60
C ASN A 216 -6.36 -3.33 11.91
N THR A 217 -7.35 -2.98 12.74
CA THR A 217 -7.51 -1.62 13.25
C THR A 217 -6.48 -1.28 14.33
N TRP A 218 -6.19 0.00 14.54
CA TRP A 218 -5.29 0.45 15.61
C TRP A 218 -5.77 0.02 16.99
N GLU A 219 -7.09 -0.01 17.24
CA GLU A 219 -7.68 -0.50 18.48
C GLU A 219 -7.35 -1.96 18.73
N ASN A 220 -7.48 -2.80 17.68
CA ASN A 220 -7.14 -4.23 17.78
C ASN A 220 -5.63 -4.46 17.96
N LYS A 221 -4.79 -3.58 17.41
CA LYS A 221 -3.34 -3.64 17.66
C LYS A 221 -2.98 -3.21 19.08
N ALA A 222 -3.59 -2.13 19.58
CA ALA A 222 -3.36 -1.64 20.94
C ALA A 222 -3.74 -2.67 22.02
N ARG A 223 -4.80 -3.46 21.80
CA ARG A 223 -5.21 -4.54 22.73
C ARG A 223 -4.20 -5.68 22.85
N LYS A 224 -3.25 -5.79 21.91
CA LYS A 224 -2.20 -6.82 21.93
C LYS A 224 -0.95 -6.38 22.71
N ILE A 225 -0.83 -5.12 23.04
CA ILE A 225 0.27 -4.49 23.75
C ILE A 225 -0.08 -4.37 25.22
#